data_bb12f73dbea681141f62ab248d935ad6
#
_entry.id   bb12f73dbea681141f62ab248d935ad6
#
_cell.length_a   1.000
_cell.length_b   1.000
_cell.length_c   1.000
_cell.angle_alpha   90.00
_cell.angle_beta   90.00
_cell.angle_gamma   90.00
#
_symmetry.space_group_name_H-M   'P 1'
#
loop_
_entity.id
_entity.type
_entity.pdbx_description
1 polymer ?
#
loop_
_entity_poly.entity_id
_entity_poly.type
_entity_poly.pdbx_seq_one_letter_code
_entity_poly.pdbx_strand_id
1 'polypeptide(L)'
;MTAWRASIAIGDDHVVYVLIVEDEAMIREFVAEDLQEAGYRVLMACDADAAVDILEVRQDVRLVFTDVNMPGSMNGLQLAACVRDRWPRIHIVVTSGKTWSPDRLAGAVFVPKPYHGSNIVDAIGSFPDMRARLAAP
;
A
#
# COMPACT_ATOMS: atom_id res chain seq x y z
N MET A 1 23.99 -15.41 -16.77
CA MET A 1 22.85 -14.94 -15.97
C MET A 1 23.19 -13.81 -15.05
N THR A 2 24.39 -13.73 -14.56
CA THR A 2 24.74 -12.68 -13.59
C THR A 2 24.67 -11.27 -14.16
N ALA A 3 25.08 -11.06 -15.42
CA ALA A 3 25.03 -9.73 -16.02
C ALA A 3 23.61 -9.19 -16.12
N TRP A 4 22.68 -10.04 -16.50
CA TRP A 4 21.31 -9.62 -16.58
C TRP A 4 20.69 -9.40 -15.20
N ARG A 5 21.20 -10.07 -14.16
CA ARG A 5 20.75 -9.83 -12.80
C ARG A 5 21.03 -8.40 -12.37
N ALA A 6 22.18 -7.87 -12.72
CA ALA A 6 22.49 -6.48 -12.41
C ALA A 6 21.51 -5.55 -13.13
N SER A 7 21.18 -5.85 -14.38
CA SER A 7 20.20 -5.07 -15.13
C SER A 7 18.82 -5.14 -14.50
N ILE A 8 18.45 -6.33 -14.02
CA ILE A 8 17.16 -6.50 -13.35
C ILE A 8 17.10 -5.67 -12.06
N ALA A 9 18.19 -5.68 -11.29
CA ALA A 9 18.25 -4.89 -10.07
C ALA A 9 18.02 -3.39 -10.37
N ILE A 10 18.59 -2.89 -11.46
CA ILE A 10 18.38 -1.51 -11.89
C ILE A 10 16.93 -1.30 -12.32
N GLY A 11 16.37 -2.26 -13.06
CA GLY A 11 14.98 -2.20 -13.47
C GLY A 11 14.02 -2.25 -12.30
N ASP A 12 14.36 -3.01 -11.26
CA ASP A 12 13.53 -3.16 -10.07
C ASP A 12 13.36 -1.85 -9.31
N ASP A 13 14.30 -0.92 -9.43
CA ASP A 13 14.17 0.39 -8.82
C ASP A 13 12.96 1.16 -9.35
N HIS A 14 12.50 0.82 -10.54
CA HIS A 14 11.35 1.47 -11.17
C HIS A 14 10.07 0.65 -11.01
N VAL A 15 10.16 -0.57 -10.52
CA VAL A 15 9.01 -1.46 -10.37
C VAL A 15 8.67 -1.57 -8.89
N VAL A 16 7.63 -0.87 -8.51
CA VAL A 16 7.15 -0.91 -7.14
C VAL A 16 5.68 -1.27 -7.13
N TYR A 17 5.28 -1.87 -6.04
CA TYR A 17 3.92 -2.35 -5.86
C TYR A 17 3.25 -1.62 -4.70
N VAL A 18 1.94 -1.45 -4.84
CA VAL A 18 1.04 -1.05 -3.77
C VAL A 18 0.38 -2.32 -3.27
N LEU A 19 0.43 -2.56 -1.97
CA LEU A 19 -0.25 -3.68 -1.35
C LEU A 19 -1.58 -3.18 -0.78
N ILE A 20 -2.68 -3.73 -1.30
CA ILE A 20 -4.03 -3.39 -0.85
C ILE A 20 -4.46 -4.45 0.14
N VAL A 21 -4.80 -4.02 1.36
CA VAL A 21 -5.24 -4.91 2.43
C VAL A 21 -6.68 -4.57 2.78
N GLU A 22 -7.60 -5.44 2.41
CA GLU A 22 -9.03 -5.21 2.54
C GLU A 22 -9.74 -6.57 2.61
N ASP A 23 -10.56 -6.78 3.62
CA ASP A 23 -11.23 -8.07 3.80
C ASP A 23 -12.42 -8.28 2.84
N GLU A 24 -13.06 -7.20 2.37
CA GLU A 24 -14.14 -7.32 1.41
C GLU A 24 -13.61 -7.41 0.00
N ALA A 25 -13.84 -8.55 -0.66
CA ALA A 25 -13.29 -8.82 -1.99
C ALA A 25 -13.71 -7.78 -3.02
N MET A 26 -14.96 -7.35 -3.00
CA MET A 26 -15.46 -6.39 -3.98
C MET A 26 -14.77 -5.04 -3.84
N ILE A 27 -14.58 -4.58 -2.60
CA ILE A 27 -13.90 -3.31 -2.34
C ILE A 27 -12.43 -3.44 -2.73
N ARG A 28 -11.81 -4.53 -2.35
CA ARG A 28 -10.39 -4.78 -2.66
C ARG A 28 -10.14 -4.75 -4.17
N GLU A 29 -10.99 -5.42 -4.93
CA GLU A 29 -10.87 -5.46 -6.39
C GLU A 29 -11.17 -4.12 -7.02
N PHE A 30 -12.12 -3.37 -6.48
CA PHE A 30 -12.47 -2.06 -6.98
C PHE A 30 -11.29 -1.09 -6.81
N VAL A 31 -10.68 -1.08 -5.62
CA VAL A 31 -9.51 -0.23 -5.37
C VAL A 31 -8.35 -0.65 -6.27
N ALA A 32 -8.13 -1.96 -6.42
CA ALA A 32 -7.07 -2.47 -7.28
C ALA A 32 -7.23 -1.97 -8.71
N GLU A 33 -8.44 -2.03 -9.24
CA GLU A 33 -8.72 -1.60 -10.60
C GLU A 33 -8.43 -0.11 -10.79
N ASP A 34 -8.88 0.72 -9.84
CA ASP A 34 -8.63 2.16 -9.90
C ASP A 34 -7.14 2.48 -9.86
N LEU A 35 -6.39 1.80 -9.01
CA LEU A 35 -4.95 2.01 -8.92
C LEU A 35 -4.22 1.55 -10.17
N GLN A 36 -4.65 0.42 -10.75
CA GLN A 36 -4.06 -0.08 -11.99
C GLN A 36 -4.32 0.89 -13.14
N GLU A 37 -5.51 1.44 -13.23
CA GLU A 37 -5.83 2.45 -14.24
C GLU A 37 -4.97 3.70 -14.09
N ALA A 38 -4.61 4.04 -12.86
CA ALA A 38 -3.73 5.17 -12.59
C ALA A 38 -2.26 4.86 -12.85
N GLY A 39 -1.92 3.60 -13.19
CA GLY A 39 -0.57 3.20 -13.54
C GLY A 39 0.20 2.49 -12.44
N TYR A 40 -0.41 2.22 -11.31
CA TYR A 40 0.25 1.50 -10.23
C TYR A 40 0.13 0.00 -10.42
N ARG A 41 1.16 -0.72 -9.96
CA ARG A 41 1.10 -2.17 -9.85
C ARG A 41 0.59 -2.51 -8.47
N VAL A 42 -0.27 -3.52 -8.37
CA VAL A 42 -0.93 -3.83 -7.11
C VAL A 42 -0.76 -5.29 -6.73
N LEU A 43 -0.70 -5.51 -5.43
CA LEU A 43 -0.84 -6.81 -4.81
C LEU A 43 -2.01 -6.70 -3.84
N MET A 44 -2.64 -7.82 -3.53
CA MET A 44 -3.83 -7.81 -2.69
C MET A 44 -3.70 -8.81 -1.55
N ALA A 45 -4.18 -8.42 -0.38
CA ALA A 45 -4.26 -9.29 0.78
C ALA A 45 -5.63 -9.12 1.42
N CYS A 46 -6.20 -10.22 1.91
CA CYS A 46 -7.53 -10.19 2.50
C CYS A 46 -7.52 -9.85 4.00
N ASP A 47 -6.37 -9.90 4.64
CA ASP A 47 -6.22 -9.56 6.05
C ASP A 47 -4.76 -9.20 6.36
N ALA A 48 -4.51 -8.85 7.61
CA ALA A 48 -3.18 -8.43 8.04
C ALA A 48 -2.17 -9.56 7.97
N ASP A 49 -2.57 -10.78 8.30
CA ASP A 49 -1.65 -11.92 8.27
C ASP A 49 -1.17 -12.21 6.84
N ALA A 50 -2.10 -12.18 5.88
CA ALA A 50 -1.74 -12.34 4.47
C ALA A 50 -0.83 -11.21 4.00
N ALA A 51 -1.07 -9.98 4.47
CA ALA A 51 -0.23 -8.84 4.12
C ALA A 51 1.20 -9.02 4.64
N VAL A 52 1.35 -9.44 5.89
CA VAL A 52 2.66 -9.67 6.48
C VAL A 52 3.41 -10.78 5.73
N ASP A 53 2.72 -11.85 5.37
CA ASP A 53 3.33 -12.93 4.60
C ASP A 53 3.89 -12.42 3.27
N ILE A 54 3.16 -11.56 2.60
CA ILE A 54 3.63 -10.95 1.34
C ILE A 54 4.86 -10.09 1.60
N LEU A 55 4.81 -9.24 2.62
CA LEU A 55 5.91 -8.32 2.92
C LEU A 55 7.18 -9.04 3.35
N GLU A 56 7.05 -10.21 3.96
CA GLU A 56 8.22 -11.00 4.38
C GLU A 56 9.00 -11.58 3.22
N VAL A 57 8.36 -11.81 2.08
CA VAL A 57 9.02 -12.42 0.92
C VAL A 57 9.26 -11.44 -0.22
N ARG A 58 8.60 -10.29 -0.24
CA ARG A 58 8.75 -9.33 -1.33
C ARG A 58 9.45 -8.07 -0.85
N GLN A 59 10.33 -7.54 -1.69
CA GLN A 59 11.08 -6.32 -1.40
C GLN A 59 10.67 -5.16 -2.29
N ASP A 60 9.68 -5.37 -3.15
CA ASP A 60 9.23 -4.38 -4.14
C ASP A 60 7.93 -3.68 -3.75
N VAL A 61 7.44 -3.88 -2.54
CA VAL A 61 6.27 -3.15 -2.03
C VAL A 61 6.75 -1.83 -1.45
N ARG A 62 6.16 -0.73 -1.90
CA ARG A 62 6.52 0.62 -1.45
C ARG A 62 5.43 1.30 -0.67
N LEU A 63 4.21 0.79 -0.75
CA LEU A 63 3.09 1.39 -0.05
C LEU A 63 2.10 0.32 0.34
N VAL A 64 1.59 0.43 1.54
CA VAL A 64 0.48 -0.41 2.04
C VAL A 64 -0.74 0.50 2.21
N PHE A 65 -1.83 0.12 1.56
CA PHE A 65 -3.14 0.72 1.76
C PHE A 65 -3.98 -0.27 2.54
N THR A 66 -4.49 0.13 3.70
CA THR A 66 -5.25 -0.78 4.56
C THR A 66 -6.48 -0.12 5.15
N ASP A 67 -7.56 -0.90 5.24
CA ASP A 67 -8.70 -0.57 6.08
C ASP A 67 -8.31 -0.80 7.55
N VAL A 68 -8.82 0.02 8.44
CA VAL A 68 -8.63 -0.16 9.89
C VAL A 68 -9.44 -1.35 10.40
N ASN A 69 -10.70 -1.43 9.99
CA ASN A 69 -11.62 -2.45 10.51
C ASN A 69 -11.52 -3.72 9.69
N MET A 70 -10.71 -4.65 10.16
CA MET A 70 -10.56 -5.96 9.54
C MET A 70 -10.58 -7.03 10.62
N PRO A 71 -11.17 -8.19 10.33
CA PRO A 71 -11.08 -9.34 11.26
C PRO A 71 -9.68 -9.95 11.24
N GLY A 72 -9.41 -10.81 12.20
CA GLY A 72 -8.16 -11.53 12.27
C GLY A 72 -7.30 -11.09 13.45
N SER A 73 -6.04 -11.47 13.41
CA SER A 73 -5.11 -11.27 14.54
C SER A 73 -4.73 -9.81 14.73
N MET A 74 -4.78 -9.01 13.66
CA MET A 74 -4.49 -7.58 13.71
C MET A 74 -5.52 -6.80 12.92
N ASN A 75 -5.90 -5.63 13.41
CA ASN A 75 -6.64 -4.68 12.61
C ASN A 75 -5.66 -3.85 11.75
N GLY A 76 -6.20 -2.95 10.94
CA GLY A 76 -5.37 -2.17 10.02
C GLY A 76 -4.38 -1.23 10.71
N LEU A 77 -4.71 -0.71 11.89
CA LEU A 77 -3.78 0.14 12.63
C LEU A 77 -2.64 -0.65 13.22
N GLN A 78 -2.93 -1.83 13.72
CA GLN A 78 -1.89 -2.72 14.24
C GLN A 78 -0.98 -3.17 13.11
N LEU A 79 -1.55 -3.47 11.95
CA LEU A 79 -0.78 -3.78 10.75
C LEU A 79 0.10 -2.60 10.38
N ALA A 80 -0.45 -1.40 10.34
CA ALA A 80 0.31 -0.20 9.96
C ALA A 80 1.48 0.05 10.91
N ALA A 81 1.27 -0.14 12.21
CA ALA A 81 2.33 -0.02 13.19
C ALA A 81 3.43 -1.07 12.98
N CYS A 82 3.02 -2.30 12.68
CA CYS A 82 3.95 -3.39 12.37
C CYS A 82 4.78 -3.06 11.12
N VAL A 83 4.13 -2.57 10.08
CA VAL A 83 4.81 -2.22 8.83
C VAL A 83 5.82 -1.10 9.08
N ARG A 84 5.43 -0.07 9.81
CA ARG A 84 6.33 1.03 10.10
C ARG A 84 7.57 0.58 10.88
N ASP A 85 7.38 -0.36 11.80
CA ASP A 85 8.47 -0.87 12.62
C ASP A 85 9.42 -1.75 11.81
N ARG A 86 8.88 -2.66 11.01
CA ARG A 86 9.67 -3.67 10.31
C ARG A 86 10.13 -3.25 8.92
N TRP A 87 9.36 -2.41 8.26
CA TRP A 87 9.64 -1.95 6.88
C TRP A 87 9.48 -0.44 6.79
N PRO A 88 10.38 0.33 7.42
CA PRO A 88 10.21 1.78 7.57
C PRO A 88 10.19 2.56 6.27
N ARG A 89 10.62 1.96 5.16
CA ARG A 89 10.56 2.62 3.85
C ARG A 89 9.21 2.56 3.19
N ILE A 90 8.32 1.70 3.69
CA ILE A 90 6.99 1.53 3.10
C ILE A 90 6.09 2.64 3.59
N HIS A 91 5.47 3.34 2.65
CA HIS A 91 4.45 4.34 2.96
C HIS A 91 3.15 3.67 3.39
N ILE A 92 2.37 4.36 4.18
CA ILE A 92 1.14 3.82 4.73
C ILE A 92 -0.01 4.78 4.44
N VAL A 93 -1.07 4.24 3.85
CA VAL A 93 -2.35 4.92 3.67
C VAL A 93 -3.39 4.09 4.40
N VAL A 94 -4.13 4.73 5.29
CA VAL A 94 -5.12 4.07 6.14
C VAL A 94 -6.49 4.65 5.85
N THR A 95 -7.51 3.80 5.79
CA THR A 95 -8.89 4.25 5.60
C THR A 95 -9.78 3.70 6.71
N SER A 96 -10.75 4.52 7.12
CA SER A 96 -11.72 4.14 8.15
C SER A 96 -12.98 4.99 8.03
N GLY A 97 -14.10 4.42 8.45
CA GLY A 97 -15.35 5.18 8.60
C GLY A 97 -15.38 6.05 9.84
N LYS A 98 -14.39 5.94 10.71
CA LYS A 98 -14.30 6.73 11.93
C LYS A 98 -13.27 7.82 11.76
N THR A 99 -13.45 8.92 12.50
CA THR A 99 -12.47 10.00 12.51
C THR A 99 -11.22 9.54 13.25
N TRP A 100 -10.07 9.75 12.61
CA TRP A 100 -8.79 9.38 13.18
C TRP A 100 -7.93 10.60 13.37
N SER A 101 -7.22 10.63 14.49
CA SER A 101 -6.20 11.65 14.68
C SER A 101 -4.97 11.27 13.87
N PRO A 102 -4.45 12.18 13.02
CA PRO A 102 -3.23 11.92 12.26
C PRO A 102 -2.02 11.60 13.14
N ASP A 103 -2.08 11.97 14.41
CA ASP A 103 -0.97 11.79 15.34
C ASP A 103 -0.78 10.33 15.76
N ARG A 104 -1.76 9.47 15.51
CA ARG A 104 -1.69 8.08 15.94
C ARG A 104 -0.64 7.27 15.20
N LEU A 105 -0.34 7.66 13.97
CA LEU A 105 0.67 6.95 13.19
C LEU A 105 1.40 7.97 12.31
N ALA A 106 2.49 8.48 12.83
CA ALA A 106 3.25 9.54 12.16
C ALA A 106 3.66 9.11 10.76
N GLY A 107 3.47 9.98 9.80
CA GLY A 107 3.83 9.74 8.41
C GLY A 107 2.78 8.99 7.60
N ALA A 108 1.77 8.41 8.22
CA ALA A 108 0.68 7.76 7.49
C ALA A 108 -0.30 8.82 6.98
N VAL A 109 -0.90 8.52 5.83
CA VAL A 109 -1.95 9.36 5.27
C VAL A 109 -3.30 8.68 5.54
N PHE A 110 -4.26 9.45 6.01
CA PHE A 110 -5.59 8.95 6.32
C PHE A 110 -6.57 9.38 5.24
N VAL A 111 -7.34 8.43 4.72
CA VAL A 111 -8.42 8.69 3.77
C VAL A 111 -9.74 8.27 4.42
N PRO A 112 -10.64 9.21 4.71
CA PRO A 112 -11.90 8.85 5.36
C PRO A 112 -12.86 8.16 4.41
N LYS A 113 -13.69 7.28 4.97
CA LYS A 113 -14.80 6.68 4.23
C LYS A 113 -16.04 7.59 4.34
N PRO A 114 -16.88 7.65 3.33
CA PRO A 114 -16.73 7.00 2.02
C PRO A 114 -15.72 7.73 1.15
N TYR A 115 -15.04 6.98 0.29
CA TYR A 115 -14.06 7.57 -0.63
C TYR A 115 -14.35 7.12 -2.06
N HIS A 116 -13.80 7.86 -3.02
CA HIS A 116 -13.70 7.46 -4.40
C HIS A 116 -12.31 6.94 -4.68
N GLY A 117 -12.14 6.13 -5.73
CA GLY A 117 -10.82 5.65 -6.11
C GLY A 117 -9.81 6.76 -6.32
N SER A 118 -10.25 7.91 -6.83
CA SER A 118 -9.40 9.07 -7.02
C SER A 118 -8.82 9.59 -5.70
N ASN A 119 -9.54 9.45 -4.60
CA ASN A 119 -9.02 9.85 -3.29
C ASN A 119 -7.82 9.01 -2.88
N ILE A 120 -7.87 7.71 -3.18
CA ILE A 120 -6.77 6.81 -2.88
C ILE A 120 -5.57 7.13 -3.78
N VAL A 121 -5.82 7.33 -5.08
CA VAL A 121 -4.77 7.71 -6.03
C VAL A 121 -4.08 9.00 -5.57
N ASP A 122 -4.86 9.99 -5.16
CA ASP A 122 -4.30 11.26 -4.67
C ASP A 122 -3.48 11.07 -3.41
N ALA A 123 -3.96 10.23 -2.50
CA ALA A 123 -3.23 9.94 -1.26
C ALA A 123 -1.88 9.28 -1.55
N ILE A 124 -1.86 8.33 -2.47
CA ILE A 124 -0.60 7.68 -2.88
C ILE A 124 0.31 8.69 -3.55
N GLY A 125 -0.23 9.54 -4.43
CA GLY A 125 0.54 10.57 -5.12
C GLY A 125 1.04 11.69 -4.21
N SER A 126 0.54 11.78 -2.97
CA SER A 126 1.05 12.74 -2.01
C SER A 126 2.46 12.38 -1.52
N PHE A 127 2.88 11.13 -1.71
CA PHE A 127 4.25 10.71 -1.46
C PHE A 127 5.06 10.98 -2.73
N PRO A 128 6.05 11.90 -2.69
CA PRO A 128 6.73 12.35 -3.93
C PRO A 128 7.39 11.23 -4.72
N ASP A 129 7.96 10.24 -4.06
CA ASP A 129 8.62 9.11 -4.74
C ASP A 129 7.61 8.25 -5.49
N MET A 130 6.40 8.08 -4.94
CA MET A 130 5.36 7.32 -5.64
C MET A 130 4.89 8.05 -6.88
N ARG A 131 4.70 9.36 -6.79
CA ARG A 131 4.31 10.18 -7.93
C ARG A 131 5.40 10.20 -9.02
N ALA A 132 6.66 10.30 -8.61
CA ALA A 132 7.78 10.30 -9.54
C ALA A 132 7.88 8.98 -10.29
N ARG A 133 7.64 7.86 -9.61
CA ARG A 133 7.67 6.54 -10.26
C ARG A 133 6.54 6.39 -11.26
N LEU A 134 5.37 6.93 -10.95
CA LEU A 134 4.23 6.89 -11.87
C LEU A 134 4.50 7.73 -13.12
N ALA A 135 5.17 8.87 -12.97
CA ALA A 135 5.50 9.75 -14.06
C ALA A 135 6.66 9.24 -14.92
N ALA A 136 7.45 8.29 -14.43
CA ALA A 136 8.59 7.74 -15.17
C ALA A 136 8.09 6.94 -16.38
N PRO A 137 8.72 7.08 -17.55
CA PRO A 137 8.34 6.31 -18.73
C PRO A 137 8.65 4.81 -18.60
#